data_6e5e327bb2b8be7628febdf9d484df37
#
_entry.id   6e5e327bb2b8be7628febdf9d484df37
#
_cell.length_a   1.000
_cell.length_b   1.000
_cell.length_c   1.000
_cell.angle_alpha   90.00
_cell.angle_beta   90.00
_cell.angle_gamma   90.00
#
_symmetry.space_group_name_H-M   'P 1'
#
loop_
_entity.id
_entity.type
_entity.pdbx_description
1 polymer ?
#
loop_
_entity_poly.entity_id
_entity_poly.type
_entity_poly.pdbx_seq_one_letter_code
_entity_poly.pdbx_strand_id
1 'polypeptide(L)'
;MKHCTRALLAATLLAMSAAVHAEWPDKPVRLLVGFAPGGSDIGGRIVAQKLSEMWGRAVVVDNRPGAAGNIAADAVAKSPPDGYTMLLFVNSYTINTSVYKGLQWDAVRDFAPVGRYALSPMIVVVNPKFPAKSLKEMTDYAKANPGKLFFGSAGSGTAPHLVGELYAMKTGAEITHVPYKGSAPSITGLVAGDVQLSFAASSSVAAFIKDGRLRPLAVTTSKRDPQFPDLPTVEQAGIPAFDADIWYAFVMPAKTPPAIIKKASDDLKAALADPDVQARLRQNGLEPAYLGPDETAALIKRDVARWKEVATRINLVLE
;
A
#
# COMPACT_ATOMS: atom_id res chain seq x y z
N MET A 1 -35.96 -12.86 59.14
CA MET A 1 -36.45 -12.12 57.96
C MET A 1 -35.51 -10.99 57.49
N LYS A 2 -34.81 -10.24 58.34
CA LYS A 2 -33.89 -9.14 57.89
C LYS A 2 -32.62 -9.57 57.19
N HIS A 3 -32.17 -10.83 57.32
CA HIS A 3 -30.97 -11.31 56.66
C HIS A 3 -31.20 -11.82 55.23
N CYS A 4 -32.39 -12.38 54.92
CA CYS A 4 -32.75 -12.81 53.55
C CYS A 4 -32.94 -11.63 52.58
N THR A 5 -33.50 -10.50 53.05
CA THR A 5 -33.71 -9.30 52.23
C THR A 5 -32.40 -8.66 51.83
N ARG A 6 -31.37 -8.67 52.69
CA ARG A 6 -30.04 -8.14 52.39
C ARG A 6 -29.26 -8.98 51.39
N ALA A 7 -29.42 -10.31 51.45
CA ALA A 7 -28.78 -11.19 50.50
C ALA A 7 -29.39 -11.08 49.08
N LEU A 8 -30.71 -10.88 48.96
CA LEU A 8 -31.37 -10.64 47.67
C LEU A 8 -30.94 -9.28 47.05
N LEU A 9 -30.81 -8.19 47.84
CA LEU A 9 -30.36 -6.89 47.34
C LEU A 9 -28.90 -6.96 46.87
N ALA A 10 -28.02 -7.71 47.55
CA ALA A 10 -26.62 -7.87 47.14
C ALA A 10 -26.49 -8.70 45.84
N ALA A 11 -27.32 -9.72 45.67
CA ALA A 11 -27.35 -10.54 44.45
C ALA A 11 -27.87 -9.75 43.24
N THR A 12 -28.82 -8.81 43.43
CA THR A 12 -29.36 -7.94 42.36
C THR A 12 -28.36 -6.88 41.93
N LEU A 13 -27.55 -6.35 42.87
CA LEU A 13 -26.48 -5.40 42.58
C LEU A 13 -25.28 -6.07 41.83
N LEU A 14 -24.97 -7.34 42.13
CA LEU A 14 -23.94 -8.06 41.36
C LEU A 14 -24.41 -8.45 39.96
N ALA A 15 -25.69 -8.67 39.72
CA ALA A 15 -26.25 -8.98 38.41
C ALA A 15 -26.32 -7.74 37.48
N MET A 16 -26.28 -6.52 38.02
CA MET A 16 -26.25 -5.25 37.24
C MET A 16 -24.86 -4.86 36.74
N SER A 17 -23.82 -5.59 37.15
CA SER A 17 -22.44 -5.34 36.68
C SER A 17 -22.05 -6.12 35.42
N ALA A 18 -22.99 -6.73 34.72
CA ALA A 18 -22.77 -7.14 33.34
C ALA A 18 -22.65 -5.82 32.53
N ALA A 19 -21.46 -5.23 32.55
CA ALA A 19 -21.12 -4.14 31.68
C ALA A 19 -21.49 -4.59 30.26
N VAL A 20 -22.55 -4.00 29.72
CA VAL A 20 -22.80 -4.01 28.27
C VAL A 20 -21.53 -3.42 27.68
N HIS A 21 -20.57 -4.27 27.33
CA HIS A 21 -19.47 -3.84 26.47
C HIS A 21 -20.16 -3.42 25.20
N ALA A 22 -20.29 -2.11 25.03
CA ALA A 22 -20.76 -1.55 23.77
C ALA A 22 -19.92 -2.19 22.66
N GLU A 23 -20.61 -2.83 21.73
CA GLU A 23 -19.94 -3.54 20.64
C GLU A 23 -19.08 -2.53 19.87
N TRP A 24 -17.76 -2.80 19.79
CA TRP A 24 -16.86 -1.95 19.03
C TRP A 24 -17.27 -1.94 17.55
N PRO A 25 -17.28 -0.79 16.85
CA PRO A 25 -17.04 0.58 17.37
C PRO A 25 -18.33 1.24 17.87
N ASP A 26 -18.27 1.89 19.03
CA ASP A 26 -19.37 2.68 19.62
C ASP A 26 -19.25 4.20 19.34
N LYS A 27 -18.09 4.64 18.83
CA LYS A 27 -17.77 6.03 18.47
C LYS A 27 -17.01 6.06 17.14
N PRO A 28 -16.81 7.24 16.53
CA PRO A 28 -16.06 7.38 15.28
C PRO A 28 -14.65 6.79 15.35
N VAL A 29 -14.24 6.10 14.27
CA VAL A 29 -12.88 5.57 14.09
C VAL A 29 -12.10 6.50 13.17
N ARG A 30 -10.85 6.81 13.53
CA ARG A 30 -9.95 7.65 12.71
C ARG A 30 -9.07 6.77 11.83
N LEU A 31 -9.04 7.05 10.54
CA LEU A 31 -8.12 6.46 9.58
C LEU A 31 -7.08 7.49 9.17
N LEU A 32 -5.87 7.40 9.73
CA LEU A 32 -4.75 8.26 9.37
C LEU A 32 -4.17 7.82 8.02
N VAL A 33 -3.87 8.81 7.18
CA VAL A 33 -3.24 8.62 5.86
C VAL A 33 -2.00 9.49 5.79
N GLY A 34 -0.83 8.87 5.58
CA GLY A 34 0.47 9.58 5.59
C GLY A 34 0.78 10.36 4.30
N PHE A 35 -0.19 10.52 3.41
CA PHE A 35 -0.03 11.15 2.11
C PHE A 35 -1.11 12.22 1.89
N ALA A 36 -0.83 13.17 0.99
CA ALA A 36 -1.81 14.17 0.58
C ALA A 36 -3.05 13.50 -0.06
N PRO A 37 -4.22 14.16 -0.02
CA PRO A 37 -5.42 13.68 -0.69
C PRO A 37 -5.18 13.38 -2.17
N GLY A 38 -5.75 12.27 -2.67
CA GLY A 38 -5.55 11.76 -4.04
C GLY A 38 -4.82 10.42 -4.02
N GLY A 39 -4.59 9.82 -5.18
CA GLY A 39 -3.80 8.59 -5.33
C GLY A 39 -4.11 7.51 -4.28
N SER A 40 -3.22 7.33 -3.31
CA SER A 40 -3.28 6.25 -2.32
C SER A 40 -4.47 6.34 -1.34
N ASP A 41 -5.02 7.52 -1.06
CA ASP A 41 -6.10 7.65 -0.09
C ASP A 41 -7.50 7.38 -0.69
N ILE A 42 -7.65 7.44 -2.00
CA ILE A 42 -8.94 7.20 -2.68
C ILE A 42 -9.49 5.82 -2.31
N GLY A 43 -8.68 4.78 -2.41
CA GLY A 43 -9.08 3.42 -2.03
C GLY A 43 -9.46 3.32 -0.56
N GLY A 44 -8.68 3.94 0.31
CA GLY A 44 -8.98 4.01 1.75
C GLY A 44 -10.31 4.68 2.03
N ARG A 45 -10.65 5.79 1.32
CA ARG A 45 -11.94 6.48 1.45
C ARG A 45 -13.12 5.64 0.98
N ILE A 46 -12.98 4.91 -0.13
CA ILE A 46 -14.02 4.01 -0.63
C ILE A 46 -14.35 2.95 0.44
N VAL A 47 -13.33 2.30 1.00
CA VAL A 47 -13.52 1.27 2.02
C VAL A 47 -14.00 1.89 3.34
N ALA A 48 -13.46 3.04 3.77
CA ALA A 48 -13.88 3.75 4.97
C ALA A 48 -15.35 4.16 4.92
N GLN A 49 -15.86 4.58 3.75
CA GLN A 49 -17.26 4.89 3.57
C GLN A 49 -18.14 3.65 3.80
N LYS A 50 -17.77 2.51 3.19
CA LYS A 50 -18.51 1.26 3.37
C LYS A 50 -18.50 0.77 4.81
N LEU A 51 -17.34 0.82 5.46
CA LEU A 51 -17.23 0.48 6.90
C LEU A 51 -18.07 1.42 7.76
N SER A 52 -18.14 2.73 7.42
CA SER A 52 -19.00 3.68 8.14
C SER A 52 -20.49 3.32 8.05
N GLU A 53 -20.94 2.86 6.88
CA GLU A 53 -22.31 2.38 6.65
C GLU A 53 -22.59 1.11 7.48
N MET A 54 -21.67 0.15 7.45
CA MET A 54 -21.80 -1.13 8.18
C MET A 54 -21.79 -0.94 9.71
N TRP A 55 -20.97 -0.03 10.20
CA TRP A 55 -20.82 0.19 11.66
C TRP A 55 -21.83 1.19 12.23
N GLY A 56 -22.52 1.96 11.39
CA GLY A 56 -23.34 3.06 11.86
C GLY A 56 -22.53 4.12 12.63
N ARG A 57 -21.24 4.14 12.43
CA ARG A 57 -20.28 5.10 13.03
C ARG A 57 -19.30 5.56 11.96
N ALA A 58 -18.96 6.84 11.97
CA ALA A 58 -18.08 7.41 10.96
C ALA A 58 -16.65 6.82 11.02
N VAL A 59 -16.09 6.46 9.88
CA VAL A 59 -14.66 6.28 9.70
C VAL A 59 -14.11 7.56 9.07
N VAL A 60 -13.42 8.36 9.89
CA VAL A 60 -12.95 9.71 9.53
C VAL A 60 -11.54 9.61 8.96
N VAL A 61 -11.39 9.92 7.67
CA VAL A 61 -10.07 9.92 7.01
C VAL A 61 -9.34 11.23 7.30
N ASP A 62 -8.18 11.12 7.95
CA ASP A 62 -7.32 12.23 8.40
C ASP A 62 -5.96 12.16 7.67
N ASN A 63 -5.76 13.02 6.68
CA ASN A 63 -4.51 13.08 5.94
C ASN A 63 -3.45 13.85 6.73
N ARG A 64 -2.32 13.18 7.05
CA ARG A 64 -1.14 13.72 7.73
C ARG A 64 0.12 13.49 6.91
N PRO A 65 0.28 14.23 5.82
CA PRO A 65 1.43 14.07 4.93
C PRO A 65 2.73 14.54 5.60
N GLY A 66 3.85 13.97 5.16
CA GLY A 66 5.19 14.39 5.55
C GLY A 66 6.13 13.21 5.82
N ALA A 67 7.41 13.41 5.56
CA ALA A 67 8.47 12.42 5.74
C ALA A 67 8.11 11.04 5.15
N ALA A 68 7.65 10.99 3.90
CA ALA A 68 7.18 9.76 3.23
C ALA A 68 6.11 8.97 4.02
N GLY A 69 5.26 9.66 4.79
CA GLY A 69 4.21 9.08 5.61
C GLY A 69 4.64 8.75 7.05
N ASN A 70 5.92 8.86 7.39
CA ASN A 70 6.45 8.47 8.70
C ASN A 70 5.77 9.22 9.85
N ILE A 71 5.30 10.48 9.64
CA ILE A 71 4.57 11.26 10.65
C ILE A 71 3.25 10.55 11.03
N ALA A 72 2.50 10.06 10.06
CA ALA A 72 1.26 9.34 10.32
C ALA A 72 1.51 7.97 10.98
N ALA A 73 2.53 7.24 10.51
CA ALA A 73 2.91 5.95 11.07
C ALA A 73 3.31 6.07 12.55
N ASP A 74 4.17 7.04 12.89
CA ASP A 74 4.59 7.31 14.26
C ASP A 74 3.39 7.69 15.16
N ALA A 75 2.49 8.52 14.65
CA ALA A 75 1.28 8.93 15.38
C ALA A 75 0.37 7.73 15.68
N VAL A 76 0.20 6.79 14.76
CA VAL A 76 -0.61 5.58 14.99
C VAL A 76 0.10 4.60 15.91
N ALA A 77 1.41 4.35 15.71
CA ALA A 77 2.18 3.46 16.57
C ALA A 77 2.12 3.86 18.06
N LYS A 78 2.01 5.16 18.34
CA LYS A 78 1.90 5.74 19.69
C LYS A 78 0.47 5.97 20.18
N SER A 79 -0.54 5.70 19.36
CA SER A 79 -1.94 5.87 19.73
C SER A 79 -2.40 4.80 20.73
N PRO A 80 -3.45 5.08 21.55
CA PRO A 80 -4.07 4.06 22.38
C PRO A 80 -4.49 2.84 21.56
N PRO A 81 -4.24 1.61 22.05
CA PRO A 81 -4.58 0.38 21.33
C PRO A 81 -6.05 -0.02 21.56
N ASP A 82 -6.97 0.93 21.42
CA ASP A 82 -8.40 0.79 21.71
C ASP A 82 -9.26 0.56 20.44
N GLY A 83 -8.60 0.46 19.27
CA GLY A 83 -9.25 0.22 17.99
C GLY A 83 -9.79 1.47 17.29
N TYR A 84 -9.70 2.66 17.90
CA TYR A 84 -10.26 3.89 17.31
C TYR A 84 -9.28 4.72 16.49
N THR A 85 -8.06 4.21 16.31
CA THR A 85 -7.09 4.81 15.39
C THR A 85 -6.51 3.73 14.50
N MET A 86 -6.66 3.91 13.19
CA MET A 86 -6.10 3.04 12.14
C MET A 86 -5.11 3.84 11.29
N LEU A 87 -4.19 3.15 10.65
CA LEU A 87 -3.34 3.69 9.58
C LEU A 87 -3.73 3.03 8.26
N LEU A 88 -3.90 3.84 7.22
CA LEU A 88 -3.80 3.33 5.86
C LEU A 88 -2.31 3.03 5.60
N PHE A 89 -1.97 1.75 5.64
CA PHE A 89 -0.62 1.24 5.48
C PHE A 89 -0.37 0.89 4.01
N VAL A 90 0.67 1.46 3.43
CA VAL A 90 1.12 1.13 2.08
C VAL A 90 2.52 0.50 2.15
N ASN A 91 2.92 -0.24 1.14
CA ASN A 91 4.22 -0.93 1.13
C ASN A 91 5.43 0.02 1.25
N SER A 92 5.29 1.32 1.01
CA SER A 92 6.37 2.28 1.29
C SER A 92 6.78 2.31 2.77
N TYR A 93 5.87 1.98 3.70
CA TYR A 93 6.25 1.87 5.13
C TYR A 93 7.21 0.70 5.39
N THR A 94 7.11 -0.40 4.63
CA THR A 94 8.09 -1.49 4.73
C THR A 94 9.44 -1.09 4.15
N ILE A 95 9.45 -0.24 3.11
CA ILE A 95 10.65 0.35 2.54
C ILE A 95 11.30 1.32 3.54
N ASN A 96 10.49 2.21 4.14
CA ASN A 96 10.95 3.24 5.06
C ASN A 96 11.79 2.67 6.21
N THR A 97 11.40 1.51 6.77
CA THR A 97 12.16 0.83 7.84
C THR A 97 13.58 0.44 7.42
N SER A 98 13.85 0.37 6.12
CA SER A 98 15.15 -0.02 5.58
C SER A 98 16.00 1.16 5.11
N VAL A 99 15.38 2.29 4.79
CA VAL A 99 16.07 3.42 4.16
C VAL A 99 16.17 4.66 5.04
N TYR A 100 15.23 4.87 5.99
CA TYR A 100 15.27 6.02 6.89
C TYR A 100 16.03 5.72 8.17
N LYS A 101 16.95 6.62 8.55
CA LYS A 101 17.60 6.58 9.87
C LYS A 101 16.68 7.19 10.93
N GLY A 102 16.75 6.64 12.15
CA GLY A 102 16.11 7.25 13.32
C GLY A 102 14.59 7.14 13.39
N LEU A 103 13.96 6.23 12.63
CA LEU A 103 12.54 5.97 12.79
C LEU A 103 12.20 5.57 14.21
N GLN A 104 11.14 6.16 14.76
CA GLN A 104 10.65 5.86 16.12
C GLN A 104 9.61 4.75 16.14
N TRP A 105 9.36 4.10 15.01
CA TRP A 105 8.43 3.00 14.82
C TRP A 105 9.05 1.92 13.94
N ASP A 106 8.50 0.71 14.03
CA ASP A 106 8.91 -0.46 13.25
C ASP A 106 7.67 -1.11 12.61
N ALA A 107 7.74 -1.41 11.30
CA ALA A 107 6.61 -1.90 10.52
C ALA A 107 6.06 -3.25 10.99
N VAL A 108 6.90 -4.08 11.61
CA VAL A 108 6.53 -5.44 12.07
C VAL A 108 6.11 -5.43 13.54
N ARG A 109 6.81 -4.65 14.37
CA ARG A 109 6.64 -4.66 15.82
C ARG A 109 5.47 -3.81 16.31
N ASP A 110 5.26 -2.64 15.70
CA ASP A 110 4.43 -1.59 16.28
C ASP A 110 3.01 -1.55 15.73
N PHE A 111 2.68 -2.45 14.78
CA PHE A 111 1.36 -2.51 14.16
C PHE A 111 0.75 -3.91 14.20
N ALA A 112 -0.56 -3.95 14.42
CA ALA A 112 -1.41 -5.11 14.26
C ALA A 112 -2.20 -4.96 12.95
N PRO A 113 -1.95 -5.80 11.93
CA PRO A 113 -2.70 -5.72 10.67
C PRO A 113 -4.18 -6.07 10.88
N VAL A 114 -5.05 -5.24 10.30
CA VAL A 114 -6.48 -5.56 10.12
C VAL A 114 -6.65 -6.39 8.86
N GLY A 115 -5.96 -6.00 7.78
CA GLY A 115 -5.96 -6.74 6.54
C GLY A 115 -5.54 -5.87 5.34
N ARG A 116 -5.02 -6.52 4.29
CA ARG A 116 -4.84 -5.89 2.99
C ARG A 116 -6.19 -5.76 2.30
N TYR A 117 -6.47 -4.61 1.68
CA TYR A 117 -7.74 -4.41 0.99
C TYR A 117 -7.61 -4.29 -0.53
N ALA A 118 -6.45 -3.84 -1.02
CA ALA A 118 -6.23 -3.65 -2.45
C ALA A 118 -4.76 -3.75 -2.80
N LEU A 119 -4.51 -3.94 -4.09
CA LEU A 119 -3.23 -3.75 -4.71
C LEU A 119 -3.39 -2.88 -5.98
N SER A 120 -2.30 -2.21 -6.37
CA SER A 120 -2.20 -1.53 -7.66
C SER A 120 -1.02 -2.13 -8.40
N PRO A 121 -1.26 -2.83 -9.52
CA PRO A 121 -0.19 -3.26 -10.39
C PRO A 121 0.67 -2.07 -10.81
N MET A 122 1.95 -2.30 -10.99
CA MET A 122 2.80 -1.33 -11.69
C MET A 122 3.05 -1.81 -13.10
N ILE A 123 3.21 -0.85 -14.01
CA ILE A 123 3.51 -1.09 -15.42
C ILE A 123 4.88 -0.52 -15.73
N VAL A 124 5.70 -1.32 -16.40
CA VAL A 124 6.91 -0.83 -17.04
C VAL A 124 6.47 -0.09 -18.29
N VAL A 125 6.62 1.22 -18.28
CA VAL A 125 6.21 2.10 -19.38
C VAL A 125 7.37 2.87 -19.92
N VAL A 126 7.38 3.09 -21.24
CA VAL A 126 8.40 3.90 -21.91
C VAL A 126 7.76 5.03 -22.72
N ASN A 127 8.55 6.08 -22.96
CA ASN A 127 8.19 7.11 -23.93
C ASN A 127 8.05 6.46 -25.33
N PRO A 128 7.01 6.75 -26.13
CA PRO A 128 6.80 6.14 -27.45
C PRO A 128 7.95 6.36 -28.44
N LYS A 129 8.76 7.40 -28.26
CA LYS A 129 9.96 7.67 -29.09
C LYS A 129 11.13 6.75 -28.75
N PHE A 130 11.10 6.08 -27.58
CA PHE A 130 12.12 5.12 -27.20
C PHE A 130 12.01 3.88 -28.12
N PRO A 131 13.13 3.33 -28.64
CA PRO A 131 13.09 2.33 -29.72
C PRO A 131 12.50 0.98 -29.29
N ALA A 132 12.64 0.59 -28.00
CA ALA A 132 12.19 -0.71 -27.53
C ALA A 132 10.65 -0.85 -27.56
N LYS A 133 10.18 -1.97 -28.10
CA LYS A 133 8.75 -2.36 -28.17
C LYS A 133 8.38 -3.47 -27.20
N SER A 134 9.36 -4.07 -26.55
CA SER A 134 9.21 -5.14 -25.57
C SER A 134 10.15 -4.92 -24.38
N LEU A 135 9.86 -5.59 -23.25
CA LEU A 135 10.72 -5.56 -22.07
C LEU A 135 12.10 -6.14 -22.37
N LYS A 136 12.15 -7.19 -23.21
CA LYS A 136 13.41 -7.79 -23.66
C LYS A 136 14.26 -6.78 -24.43
N GLU A 137 13.68 -6.12 -25.44
CA GLU A 137 14.38 -5.11 -26.21
C GLU A 137 14.88 -3.95 -25.35
N MET A 138 14.09 -3.53 -24.34
CA MET A 138 14.52 -2.52 -23.38
C MET A 138 15.71 -2.99 -22.55
N THR A 139 15.70 -4.24 -22.07
CA THR A 139 16.81 -4.85 -21.33
C THR A 139 18.07 -4.92 -22.19
N ASP A 140 17.94 -5.39 -23.43
CA ASP A 140 19.05 -5.50 -24.38
C ASP A 140 19.64 -4.12 -24.71
N TYR A 141 18.77 -3.12 -24.92
CA TYR A 141 19.20 -1.74 -25.12
C TYR A 141 19.99 -1.18 -23.93
N ALA A 142 19.48 -1.37 -22.70
CA ALA A 142 20.16 -0.91 -21.50
C ALA A 142 21.55 -1.53 -21.33
N LYS A 143 21.68 -2.84 -21.62
CA LYS A 143 22.96 -3.56 -21.56
C LYS A 143 23.95 -3.10 -22.65
N ALA A 144 23.45 -2.80 -23.83
CA ALA A 144 24.27 -2.31 -24.94
C ALA A 144 24.67 -0.81 -24.78
N ASN A 145 23.95 -0.07 -23.95
CA ASN A 145 24.13 1.37 -23.75
C ASN A 145 24.19 1.73 -22.25
N PRO A 146 25.20 1.27 -21.51
CA PRO A 146 25.29 1.52 -20.08
C PRO A 146 25.25 3.02 -19.75
N GLY A 147 24.47 3.38 -18.73
CA GLY A 147 24.30 4.76 -18.27
C GLY A 147 23.49 5.68 -19.21
N LYS A 148 22.90 5.17 -20.30
CA LYS A 148 22.11 5.97 -21.26
C LYS A 148 20.60 5.88 -21.05
N LEU A 149 20.12 4.99 -20.16
CA LEU A 149 18.72 4.81 -19.89
C LEU A 149 18.36 5.34 -18.51
N PHE A 150 17.49 6.34 -18.48
CA PHE A 150 17.05 7.00 -17.25
C PHE A 150 15.61 6.61 -16.92
N PHE A 151 15.35 6.28 -15.66
CA PHE A 151 14.00 5.99 -15.20
C PHE A 151 13.51 7.00 -14.15
N GLY A 152 12.28 7.47 -14.34
CA GLY A 152 11.61 8.40 -13.44
C GLY A 152 10.86 7.67 -12.33
N SER A 153 10.88 8.21 -11.10
CA SER A 153 10.07 7.77 -9.98
C SER A 153 9.40 8.92 -9.25
N ALA A 154 8.47 8.60 -8.35
CA ALA A 154 7.82 9.58 -7.49
C ALA A 154 8.73 10.15 -6.39
N GLY A 155 9.99 9.76 -6.37
CA GLY A 155 11.02 10.19 -5.43
C GLY A 155 11.85 9.03 -4.88
N SER A 156 12.98 9.34 -4.27
CA SER A 156 13.86 8.35 -3.64
C SER A 156 13.13 7.61 -2.52
N GLY A 157 13.34 6.28 -2.43
CA GLY A 157 12.68 5.42 -1.43
C GLY A 157 11.23 5.05 -1.74
N THR A 158 10.66 5.53 -2.84
CA THR A 158 9.30 5.12 -3.25
C THR A 158 9.30 3.75 -3.93
N ALA A 159 8.15 3.06 -3.97
CA ALA A 159 8.02 1.77 -4.64
C ALA A 159 8.48 1.81 -6.12
N PRO A 160 8.12 2.81 -6.94
CA PRO A 160 8.64 2.95 -8.30
C PRO A 160 10.17 3.00 -8.39
N HIS A 161 10.84 3.65 -7.44
CA HIS A 161 12.30 3.66 -7.36
C HIS A 161 12.84 2.27 -7.08
N LEU A 162 12.40 1.64 -5.97
CA LEU A 162 12.92 0.34 -5.52
C LEU A 162 12.63 -0.78 -6.53
N VAL A 163 11.52 -0.70 -7.25
CA VAL A 163 11.18 -1.67 -8.31
C VAL A 163 12.09 -1.48 -9.53
N GLY A 164 12.44 -0.26 -9.89
CA GLY A 164 13.46 0.02 -10.91
C GLY A 164 14.82 -0.56 -10.53
N GLU A 165 15.24 -0.39 -9.30
CA GLU A 165 16.50 -0.95 -8.78
C GLU A 165 16.46 -2.49 -8.72
N LEU A 166 15.32 -3.07 -8.28
CA LEU A 166 15.13 -4.51 -8.31
C LEU A 166 15.23 -5.07 -9.74
N TYR A 167 14.67 -4.34 -10.72
CA TYR A 167 14.79 -4.70 -12.13
C TYR A 167 16.25 -4.65 -12.58
N ALA A 168 16.98 -3.58 -12.27
CA ALA A 168 18.41 -3.44 -12.57
C ALA A 168 19.23 -4.60 -11.96
N MET A 169 18.96 -4.92 -10.69
CA MET A 169 19.60 -6.05 -9.99
C MET A 169 19.37 -7.39 -10.67
N LYS A 170 18.11 -7.67 -11.04
CA LYS A 170 17.74 -8.98 -11.62
C LYS A 170 18.21 -9.17 -13.06
N THR A 171 18.32 -8.07 -13.80
CA THR A 171 18.69 -8.13 -15.24
C THR A 171 20.16 -7.84 -15.49
N GLY A 172 20.86 -7.18 -14.58
CA GLY A 172 22.18 -6.61 -14.81
C GLY A 172 22.16 -5.41 -15.78
N ALA A 173 21.00 -4.82 -16.03
CA ALA A 173 20.86 -3.62 -16.85
C ALA A 173 21.25 -2.37 -16.06
N GLU A 174 22.08 -1.52 -16.63
CA GLU A 174 22.43 -0.23 -16.03
C GLU A 174 21.38 0.81 -16.44
N ILE A 175 20.51 1.14 -15.49
CA ILE A 175 19.49 2.20 -15.61
C ILE A 175 19.70 3.23 -14.50
N THR A 176 19.61 4.52 -14.83
CA THR A 176 19.88 5.60 -13.88
C THR A 176 18.58 6.17 -13.32
N HIS A 177 18.47 6.24 -12.00
CA HIS A 177 17.29 6.80 -11.33
C HIS A 177 17.26 8.33 -11.37
N VAL A 178 16.09 8.89 -11.71
CA VAL A 178 15.79 10.33 -11.65
C VAL A 178 14.58 10.54 -10.73
N PRO A 179 14.79 11.08 -9.50
CA PRO A 179 13.71 11.33 -8.56
C PRO A 179 12.93 12.60 -8.92
N TYR A 180 11.59 12.47 -8.94
CA TYR A 180 10.67 13.60 -9.05
C TYR A 180 9.95 13.85 -7.71
N LYS A 181 9.26 14.99 -7.59
CA LYS A 181 8.46 15.34 -6.41
C LYS A 181 7.03 14.79 -6.53
N GLY A 182 6.89 13.46 -6.73
CA GLY A 182 5.62 12.78 -6.85
C GLY A 182 5.38 12.12 -8.22
N SER A 183 4.31 11.31 -8.31
CA SER A 183 3.99 10.54 -9.53
C SER A 183 3.64 11.43 -10.73
N ALA A 184 2.82 12.46 -10.53
CA ALA A 184 2.38 13.32 -11.63
C ALA A 184 3.54 14.01 -12.36
N PRO A 185 4.48 14.71 -11.70
CA PRO A 185 5.64 15.27 -12.39
C PRO A 185 6.56 14.22 -13.02
N SER A 186 6.69 13.03 -12.42
CA SER A 186 7.45 11.92 -13.02
C SER A 186 6.84 11.46 -14.35
N ILE A 187 5.51 11.27 -14.40
CA ILE A 187 4.82 10.89 -15.63
C ILE A 187 4.87 12.01 -16.67
N THR A 188 4.79 13.26 -16.25
CA THR A 188 4.95 14.41 -17.16
C THR A 188 6.33 14.39 -17.81
N GLY A 189 7.41 14.20 -17.04
CA GLY A 189 8.77 14.08 -17.55
C GLY A 189 8.95 12.88 -18.50
N LEU A 190 8.32 11.74 -18.19
CA LEU A 190 8.33 10.57 -19.07
C LEU A 190 7.63 10.84 -20.41
N VAL A 191 6.47 11.50 -20.37
CA VAL A 191 5.73 11.89 -21.60
C VAL A 191 6.52 12.93 -22.41
N ALA A 192 7.19 13.87 -21.76
CA ALA A 192 8.06 14.85 -22.43
C ALA A 192 9.33 14.22 -23.04
N GLY A 193 9.80 13.10 -22.47
CA GLY A 193 11.02 12.40 -22.89
C GLY A 193 12.26 12.79 -22.07
N ASP A 194 12.09 13.52 -20.96
CA ASP A 194 13.18 13.85 -20.02
C ASP A 194 13.80 12.57 -19.42
N VAL A 195 12.96 11.54 -19.22
CA VAL A 195 13.36 10.16 -18.92
C VAL A 195 12.72 9.21 -19.92
N GLN A 196 13.32 8.03 -20.13
CA GLN A 196 12.89 7.09 -21.16
C GLN A 196 11.90 6.06 -20.65
N LEU A 197 11.95 5.74 -19.35
CA LEU A 197 11.10 4.71 -18.74
C LEU A 197 10.65 5.07 -17.33
N SER A 198 9.62 4.37 -16.85
CA SER A 198 9.20 4.38 -15.45
C SER A 198 8.55 3.04 -15.07
N PHE A 199 8.62 2.70 -13.80
CA PHE A 199 7.84 1.63 -13.16
C PHE A 199 6.70 2.31 -12.40
N ALA A 200 5.58 2.53 -13.07
CA ALA A 200 4.52 3.40 -12.56
C ALA A 200 3.26 2.62 -12.19
N ALA A 201 2.54 3.08 -11.16
CA ALA A 201 1.23 2.51 -10.83
C ALA A 201 0.30 2.54 -12.05
N SER A 202 -0.41 1.44 -12.31
CA SER A 202 -1.36 1.30 -13.42
C SER A 202 -2.34 2.48 -13.46
N SER A 203 -2.88 2.85 -12.28
CA SER A 203 -3.78 4.00 -12.12
C SER A 203 -3.21 5.33 -12.60
N SER A 204 -1.87 5.52 -12.52
CA SER A 204 -1.21 6.76 -12.92
C SER A 204 -0.92 6.85 -14.42
N VAL A 205 -0.88 5.73 -15.13
CA VAL A 205 -0.45 5.67 -16.54
C VAL A 205 -1.52 5.17 -17.49
N ALA A 206 -2.61 4.58 -16.99
CA ALA A 206 -3.63 3.94 -17.81
C ALA A 206 -4.22 4.86 -18.90
N ALA A 207 -4.53 6.11 -18.56
CA ALA A 207 -5.03 7.09 -19.52
C ALA A 207 -3.98 7.40 -20.62
N PHE A 208 -2.72 7.62 -20.23
CA PHE A 208 -1.64 7.91 -21.16
C PHE A 208 -1.33 6.74 -22.10
N ILE A 209 -1.51 5.51 -21.63
CA ILE A 209 -1.36 4.29 -22.44
C ILE A 209 -2.50 4.21 -23.46
N LYS A 210 -3.75 4.41 -23.02
CA LYS A 210 -4.93 4.40 -23.91
C LYS A 210 -4.85 5.47 -24.99
N ASP A 211 -4.29 6.64 -24.65
CA ASP A 211 -4.10 7.75 -25.59
C ASP A 211 -2.84 7.58 -26.49
N GLY A 212 -2.09 6.48 -26.33
CA GLY A 212 -0.83 6.24 -27.08
C GLY A 212 0.33 7.16 -26.72
N ARG A 213 0.21 7.93 -25.63
CA ARG A 213 1.24 8.85 -25.13
C ARG A 213 2.35 8.15 -24.34
N LEU A 214 2.09 6.93 -23.88
CA LEU A 214 3.07 6.02 -23.27
C LEU A 214 2.89 4.63 -23.88
N ARG A 215 4.00 3.89 -23.98
CA ARG A 215 4.01 2.50 -24.43
C ARG A 215 4.22 1.59 -23.22
N PRO A 216 3.28 0.69 -22.87
CA PRO A 216 3.48 -0.32 -21.86
C PRO A 216 4.33 -1.46 -22.41
N LEU A 217 5.20 -2.05 -21.57
CA LEU A 217 6.06 -3.17 -21.93
C LEU A 217 5.74 -4.43 -21.15
N ALA A 218 5.44 -4.31 -19.85
CA ALA A 218 5.09 -5.43 -18.98
C ALA A 218 4.42 -4.93 -17.70
N VAL A 219 3.64 -5.79 -17.03
CA VAL A 219 3.20 -5.58 -15.66
C VAL A 219 4.17 -6.23 -14.68
N THR A 220 4.36 -5.60 -13.53
CA THR A 220 5.35 -6.06 -12.53
C THR A 220 4.81 -7.12 -11.57
N THR A 221 3.52 -7.40 -11.60
CA THR A 221 2.85 -8.41 -10.78
C THR A 221 2.98 -9.81 -11.38
N SER A 222 2.83 -10.84 -10.54
CA SER A 222 2.81 -12.25 -10.96
C SER A 222 1.61 -12.61 -11.85
N LYS A 223 0.55 -11.81 -11.82
CA LYS A 223 -0.63 -11.93 -12.69
C LYS A 223 -0.75 -10.70 -13.59
N ARG A 224 -1.32 -10.88 -14.79
CA ARG A 224 -1.59 -9.77 -15.70
C ARG A 224 -2.59 -8.79 -15.10
N ASP A 225 -2.46 -7.51 -15.49
CA ASP A 225 -3.41 -6.47 -15.12
C ASP A 225 -4.72 -6.67 -15.92
N PRO A 226 -5.89 -6.79 -15.26
CA PRO A 226 -7.16 -6.92 -15.95
C PRO A 226 -7.49 -5.75 -16.91
N GLN A 227 -6.93 -4.55 -16.67
CA GLN A 227 -7.08 -3.41 -17.56
C GLN A 227 -6.23 -3.54 -18.83
N PHE A 228 -5.19 -4.37 -18.81
CA PHE A 228 -4.25 -4.60 -19.91
C PHE A 228 -3.99 -6.11 -20.08
N PRO A 229 -5.01 -6.92 -20.45
CA PRO A 229 -4.95 -8.38 -20.44
C PRO A 229 -3.91 -8.94 -21.41
N ASP A 230 -3.59 -8.22 -22.48
CA ASP A 230 -2.59 -8.62 -23.48
C ASP A 230 -1.15 -8.32 -23.04
N LEU A 231 -0.97 -7.48 -22.02
CA LEU A 231 0.35 -7.11 -21.55
C LEU A 231 0.97 -8.26 -20.74
N PRO A 232 2.19 -8.73 -21.08
CA PRO A 232 2.83 -9.79 -20.34
C PRO A 232 3.24 -9.33 -18.93
N THR A 233 3.40 -10.29 -18.02
CA THR A 233 4.10 -10.00 -16.76
C THR A 233 5.60 -9.91 -17.00
N VAL A 234 6.34 -9.24 -16.11
CA VAL A 234 7.82 -9.20 -16.17
C VAL A 234 8.40 -10.61 -16.14
N GLU A 235 7.78 -11.53 -15.40
CA GLU A 235 8.18 -12.93 -15.36
C GLU A 235 7.94 -13.63 -16.70
N GLN A 236 6.77 -13.44 -17.33
CA GLN A 236 6.47 -13.95 -18.68
C GLN A 236 7.41 -13.35 -19.75
N ALA A 237 7.92 -12.15 -19.50
CA ALA A 237 8.91 -11.49 -20.37
C ALA A 237 10.36 -11.96 -20.13
N GLY A 238 10.56 -12.98 -19.27
CA GLY A 238 11.85 -13.66 -19.10
C GLY A 238 12.66 -13.24 -17.87
N ILE A 239 12.09 -12.50 -16.93
CA ILE A 239 12.77 -12.13 -15.67
C ILE A 239 12.10 -12.89 -14.51
N PRO A 240 12.68 -14.01 -14.03
CA PRO A 240 12.03 -14.91 -13.10
C PRO A 240 11.87 -14.29 -11.70
N ALA A 241 10.85 -14.74 -10.98
CA ALA A 241 10.54 -14.34 -9.60
C ALA A 241 10.47 -12.80 -9.43
N PHE A 242 9.84 -12.14 -10.40
CA PHE A 242 9.56 -10.72 -10.35
C PHE A 242 8.08 -10.51 -10.04
N ASP A 243 7.80 -10.14 -8.81
CA ASP A 243 6.45 -9.84 -8.35
C ASP A 243 6.53 -8.61 -7.45
N ALA A 244 6.12 -7.47 -7.98
CA ALA A 244 6.17 -6.20 -7.29
C ALA A 244 4.92 -5.37 -7.61
N ASP A 245 4.21 -4.99 -6.58
CA ASP A 245 3.02 -4.15 -6.65
C ASP A 245 3.08 -3.04 -5.60
N ILE A 246 2.13 -2.14 -5.67
CA ILE A 246 1.78 -1.27 -4.55
C ILE A 246 0.58 -1.91 -3.88
N TRP A 247 0.69 -2.28 -2.60
CA TRP A 247 -0.43 -2.83 -1.87
C TRP A 247 -0.82 -1.91 -0.70
N TYR A 248 -2.08 -2.04 -0.31
CA TYR A 248 -2.73 -1.18 0.67
C TYR A 248 -3.41 -2.04 1.72
N ALA A 249 -3.17 -1.72 2.98
CA ALA A 249 -3.75 -2.40 4.12
C ALA A 249 -4.25 -1.39 5.16
N PHE A 250 -5.09 -1.86 6.07
CA PHE A 250 -5.35 -1.17 7.33
C PHE A 250 -4.60 -1.87 8.44
N VAL A 251 -4.00 -1.08 9.31
CA VAL A 251 -3.34 -1.55 10.52
C VAL A 251 -3.76 -0.70 11.72
N MET A 252 -3.66 -1.26 12.91
CA MET A 252 -3.88 -0.60 14.20
C MET A 252 -2.62 -0.69 15.05
N PRO A 253 -2.52 0.02 16.19
CA PRO A 253 -1.41 -0.16 17.14
C PRO A 253 -1.25 -1.63 17.55
N ALA A 254 -0.01 -2.11 17.71
CA ALA A 254 0.32 -3.54 17.94
C ALA A 254 -0.42 -4.21 19.10
N LYS A 255 -0.75 -3.43 20.16
CA LYS A 255 -1.43 -3.94 21.36
C LYS A 255 -2.96 -3.88 21.29
N THR A 256 -3.54 -3.61 20.12
CA THR A 256 -5.00 -3.60 19.94
C THR A 256 -5.56 -5.00 20.23
N PRO A 257 -6.64 -5.11 21.01
CA PRO A 257 -7.21 -6.39 21.37
C PRO A 257 -7.53 -7.28 20.16
N PRO A 258 -7.20 -8.59 20.18
CA PRO A 258 -7.45 -9.50 19.05
C PRO A 258 -8.91 -9.55 18.59
N ALA A 259 -9.87 -9.39 19.50
CA ALA A 259 -11.28 -9.36 19.15
C ALA A 259 -11.65 -8.15 18.27
N ILE A 260 -11.05 -6.98 18.52
CA ILE A 260 -11.22 -5.78 17.69
C ILE A 260 -10.60 -6.00 16.32
N ILE A 261 -9.37 -6.50 16.26
CA ILE A 261 -8.71 -6.82 14.99
C ILE A 261 -9.54 -7.79 14.16
N LYS A 262 -10.01 -8.88 14.80
CA LYS A 262 -10.85 -9.89 14.12
C LYS A 262 -12.11 -9.25 13.54
N LYS A 263 -12.87 -8.49 14.35
CA LYS A 263 -14.10 -7.84 13.88
C LYS A 263 -13.81 -6.86 12.73
N ALA A 264 -12.82 -6.00 12.88
CA ALA A 264 -12.44 -5.05 11.84
C ALA A 264 -12.02 -5.77 10.53
N SER A 265 -11.34 -6.91 10.64
CA SER A 265 -10.91 -7.72 9.51
C SER A 265 -12.08 -8.43 8.81
N ASP A 266 -13.01 -9.01 9.58
CA ASP A 266 -14.21 -9.64 9.04
C ASP A 266 -15.07 -8.61 8.30
N ASP A 267 -15.25 -7.42 8.87
CA ASP A 267 -16.01 -6.32 8.27
C ASP A 267 -15.27 -5.78 7.02
N LEU A 268 -13.95 -5.68 7.04
CA LEU A 268 -13.15 -5.32 5.87
C LEU A 268 -13.37 -6.33 4.72
N LYS A 269 -13.34 -7.63 5.04
CA LYS A 269 -13.60 -8.70 4.07
C LYS A 269 -15.02 -8.58 3.49
N ALA A 270 -16.02 -8.32 4.32
CA ALA A 270 -17.40 -8.13 3.89
C ALA A 270 -17.55 -6.85 3.03
N ALA A 271 -16.92 -5.74 3.41
CA ALA A 271 -16.90 -4.52 2.62
C ALA A 271 -16.31 -4.74 1.21
N LEU A 272 -15.24 -5.53 1.10
CA LEU A 272 -14.61 -5.85 -0.18
C LEU A 272 -15.39 -6.87 -1.02
N ALA A 273 -16.35 -7.58 -0.45
CA ALA A 273 -17.27 -8.43 -1.20
C ALA A 273 -18.40 -7.65 -1.87
N ASP A 274 -18.61 -6.38 -1.49
CA ASP A 274 -19.62 -5.51 -2.08
C ASP A 274 -19.25 -5.15 -3.53
N PRO A 275 -20.15 -5.41 -4.52
CA PRO A 275 -19.87 -5.12 -5.93
C PRO A 275 -19.60 -3.64 -6.23
N ASP A 276 -20.26 -2.70 -5.53
CA ASP A 276 -20.03 -1.26 -5.71
C ASP A 276 -18.63 -0.87 -5.23
N VAL A 277 -18.22 -1.35 -4.07
CA VAL A 277 -16.85 -1.14 -3.55
C VAL A 277 -15.81 -1.68 -4.54
N GLN A 278 -16.02 -2.89 -5.06
CA GLN A 278 -15.10 -3.47 -6.06
C GLN A 278 -15.04 -2.64 -7.34
N ALA A 279 -16.20 -2.24 -7.87
CA ALA A 279 -16.27 -1.43 -9.08
C ALA A 279 -15.56 -0.08 -8.90
N ARG A 280 -15.80 0.60 -7.79
CA ARG A 280 -15.17 1.90 -7.47
C ARG A 280 -13.66 1.77 -7.27
N LEU A 281 -13.18 0.70 -6.63
CA LEU A 281 -11.75 0.44 -6.50
C LEU A 281 -11.11 0.24 -7.88
N ARG A 282 -11.69 -0.62 -8.74
CA ARG A 282 -11.16 -0.87 -10.09
C ARG A 282 -11.19 0.36 -10.99
N GLN A 283 -12.23 1.19 -10.91
CA GLN A 283 -12.31 2.48 -11.62
C GLN A 283 -11.14 3.42 -11.26
N ASN A 284 -10.61 3.28 -10.04
CA ASN A 284 -9.46 4.05 -9.57
C ASN A 284 -8.13 3.29 -9.69
N GLY A 285 -8.06 2.23 -10.51
CA GLY A 285 -6.82 1.47 -10.76
C GLY A 285 -6.33 0.64 -9.59
N LEU A 286 -7.25 0.26 -8.69
CA LEU A 286 -6.99 -0.58 -7.54
C LEU A 286 -7.71 -1.92 -7.73
N GLU A 287 -6.99 -3.03 -7.65
CA GLU A 287 -7.60 -4.35 -7.64
C GLU A 287 -7.96 -4.76 -6.22
N PRO A 288 -9.22 -5.04 -5.91
CA PRO A 288 -9.63 -5.56 -4.62
C PRO A 288 -8.90 -6.88 -4.32
N ALA A 289 -8.18 -6.94 -3.21
CA ALA A 289 -7.35 -8.11 -2.91
C ALA A 289 -7.20 -8.29 -1.39
N TYR A 290 -8.18 -8.95 -0.80
CA TYR A 290 -8.19 -9.21 0.63
C TYR A 290 -7.10 -10.21 1.03
N LEU A 291 -6.37 -9.87 2.10
CA LEU A 291 -5.61 -10.80 2.94
C LEU A 291 -6.00 -10.54 4.40
N GLY A 292 -6.16 -11.61 5.16
CA GLY A 292 -6.43 -11.52 6.59
C GLY A 292 -5.26 -10.98 7.41
N PRO A 293 -5.45 -10.84 8.74
CA PRO A 293 -4.41 -10.25 9.62
C PRO A 293 -3.07 -10.99 9.55
N ASP A 294 -3.07 -12.31 9.68
CA ASP A 294 -1.85 -13.13 9.70
C ASP A 294 -1.13 -13.11 8.34
N GLU A 295 -1.88 -13.22 7.25
CA GLU A 295 -1.34 -13.16 5.90
C GLU A 295 -0.75 -11.77 5.60
N THR A 296 -1.40 -10.72 6.09
CA THR A 296 -0.90 -9.33 5.94
C THR A 296 0.35 -9.11 6.80
N ALA A 297 0.42 -9.66 8.01
CA ALA A 297 1.62 -9.63 8.84
C ALA A 297 2.80 -10.35 8.16
N ALA A 298 2.54 -11.52 7.58
CA ALA A 298 3.55 -12.26 6.81
C ALA A 298 4.01 -11.48 5.58
N LEU A 299 3.11 -10.79 4.88
CA LEU A 299 3.42 -9.91 3.76
C LEU A 299 4.32 -8.75 4.20
N ILE A 300 3.98 -8.04 5.27
CA ILE A 300 4.79 -6.93 5.82
C ILE A 300 6.21 -7.42 6.15
N LYS A 301 6.33 -8.54 6.87
CA LYS A 301 7.63 -9.10 7.26
C LYS A 301 8.49 -9.48 6.05
N ARG A 302 7.88 -10.12 5.05
CA ARG A 302 8.57 -10.50 3.81
C ARG A 302 9.04 -9.26 3.04
N ASP A 303 8.18 -8.23 2.93
CA ASP A 303 8.52 -7.00 2.21
C ASP A 303 9.61 -6.20 2.90
N VAL A 304 9.61 -6.11 4.25
CA VAL A 304 10.71 -5.49 5.01
C VAL A 304 12.04 -6.17 4.68
N ALA A 305 12.09 -7.51 4.70
CA ALA A 305 13.31 -8.25 4.38
C ALA A 305 13.78 -8.00 2.93
N ARG A 306 12.85 -8.07 1.98
CA ARG A 306 13.10 -7.86 0.55
C ARG A 306 13.64 -6.46 0.26
N TRP A 307 12.95 -5.43 0.74
CA TRP A 307 13.34 -4.06 0.46
C TRP A 307 14.62 -3.65 1.19
N LYS A 308 14.90 -4.26 2.36
CA LYS A 308 16.18 -4.11 3.02
C LYS A 308 17.33 -4.64 2.16
N GLU A 309 17.17 -5.80 1.51
CA GLU A 309 18.17 -6.34 0.59
C GLU A 309 18.43 -5.36 -0.58
N VAL A 310 17.35 -4.88 -1.24
CA VAL A 310 17.48 -3.93 -2.34
C VAL A 310 18.15 -2.64 -1.89
N ALA A 311 17.65 -2.02 -0.81
CA ALA A 311 18.19 -0.76 -0.28
C ALA A 311 19.67 -0.86 0.11
N THR A 312 20.06 -1.99 0.74
CA THR A 312 21.45 -2.24 1.12
C THR A 312 22.36 -2.31 -0.12
N ARG A 313 21.90 -3.01 -1.16
CA ARG A 313 22.70 -3.22 -2.38
C ARG A 313 22.98 -1.92 -3.14
N ILE A 314 22.04 -0.97 -3.10
CA ILE A 314 22.20 0.34 -3.77
C ILE A 314 22.69 1.43 -2.80
N ASN A 315 23.07 1.07 -1.57
CA ASN A 315 23.50 2.00 -0.50
C ASN A 315 22.49 3.14 -0.26
N LEU A 316 21.18 2.86 -0.38
CA LEU A 316 20.14 3.87 -0.19
C LEU A 316 19.92 4.11 1.30
N VAL A 317 20.27 5.32 1.73
CA VAL A 317 20.02 5.82 3.08
C VAL A 317 19.37 7.20 2.96
N LEU A 318 18.27 7.42 3.67
CA LEU A 318 17.53 8.68 3.75
C LEU A 318 17.56 9.21 5.20
N GLU A 319 17.55 10.53 5.35
CA GLU A 319 17.52 11.22 6.65
C GLU A 319 16.11 11.67 7.04
#